data_a1be251109e6074f1792e78ee8ee5a6d
#
_entry.id   a1be251109e6074f1792e78ee8ee5a6d
#
_cell.length_a   1.000
_cell.length_b   1.000
_cell.length_c   1.000
_cell.angle_alpha   90.00
_cell.angle_beta   90.00
_cell.angle_gamma   90.00
#
_symmetry.space_group_name_H-M   'P 1'
#
loop_
_entity.id
_entity.type
_entity.pdbx_description
1 polymer ?
#
loop_
_entity_poly.entity_id
_entity_poly.type
_entity_poly.pdbx_seq_one_letter_code
_entity_poly.pdbx_strand_id
1 'polypeptide(L)'
;MGISKTVSAASPLERVPAIPMAFDWPSCHVMVLGCGESGLACIRWLLRQNARISVLESRAAPPGLERLQALDGQQQIALHLGLASPFDPSWCEGVDLIIPSPGLSPHPEHAGPAHALLAAARARGIRVAGELDLFEWAIHHAAHASSQRDAAPDLALPLELPKILAITGTNGKTTTTQMAAALLRRAGFDAQEAGNISPSLLDAVIAREDASRFPEVWVLELSSFQLAYAQHFHPTAAVCLNISEDHLDWHRDFEDYVAAKGRVYGIGIDTARSDVLCIGYRQDAQVMALMAPHVHTCTFGTEPPNRPGDFGLQEEGISWMTMADIHDEAQRHRLMPADALRVRSRHNAMNALAALALCRAVTPALAPLLHALREFRGGVSWRCTSHAVDCASAGP
;
A
#
# COMPACT_ATOMS: atom_id res chain seq x y z
N MET A 1 -19.82 -27.48 26.66
CA MET A 1 -18.60 -26.85 27.19
C MET A 1 -18.05 -25.96 26.12
N GLY A 2 -18.37 -24.66 26.20
CA GLY A 2 -17.94 -23.65 25.22
C GLY A 2 -16.52 -23.23 25.54
N ILE A 3 -15.62 -23.38 24.57
CA ILE A 3 -14.30 -22.78 24.62
C ILE A 3 -14.47 -21.36 24.07
N SER A 4 -14.64 -20.42 24.99
CA SER A 4 -14.44 -19.00 24.71
C SER A 4 -12.94 -18.80 24.43
N LYS A 5 -12.54 -18.76 23.16
CA LYS A 5 -11.23 -18.25 22.77
C LYS A 5 -11.28 -16.74 22.95
N THR A 6 -10.65 -16.26 24.00
CA THR A 6 -10.30 -14.87 24.21
C THR A 6 -9.59 -14.35 22.95
N VAL A 7 -10.17 -13.30 22.37
CA VAL A 7 -9.57 -12.53 21.30
C VAL A 7 -8.17 -12.11 21.76
N SER A 8 -7.18 -12.49 20.99
CA SER A 8 -5.76 -12.15 21.17
C SER A 8 -5.62 -10.64 21.42
N ALA A 9 -4.79 -10.29 22.39
CA ALA A 9 -4.44 -8.90 22.65
C ALA A 9 -3.98 -8.23 21.37
N ALA A 10 -4.52 -7.04 21.09
CA ALA A 10 -4.17 -6.19 19.97
C ALA A 10 -2.64 -6.12 19.77
N SER A 11 -2.20 -6.13 18.52
CA SER A 11 -0.77 -6.02 18.18
C SER A 11 -0.15 -4.86 18.95
N PRO A 12 1.07 -5.02 19.50
CA PRO A 12 1.74 -3.93 20.23
C PRO A 12 1.86 -2.63 19.41
N LEU A 13 1.71 -2.68 18.09
CA LEU A 13 1.74 -1.52 17.18
C LEU A 13 0.44 -0.69 17.18
N GLU A 14 -0.69 -1.23 17.65
CA GLU A 14 -2.02 -0.58 17.54
C GLU A 14 -2.29 0.58 18.51
N ARG A 15 -1.33 0.96 19.39
CA ARG A 15 -1.53 1.99 20.42
C ARG A 15 -0.79 3.30 20.21
N VAL A 16 -0.15 3.49 19.04
CA VAL A 16 0.58 4.75 18.79
C VAL A 16 -0.36 5.70 18.04
N PRO A 17 -0.52 6.96 18.49
CA PRO A 17 -1.40 7.90 17.82
C PRO A 17 -0.88 8.22 16.40
N ALA A 18 -1.82 8.38 15.46
CA ALA A 18 -1.53 8.82 14.09
C ALA A 18 -0.78 10.15 14.07
N ILE A 19 -0.07 10.43 12.97
CA ILE A 19 0.58 11.72 12.76
C ILE A 19 -0.51 12.79 12.62
N PRO A 20 -0.54 13.84 13.49
CA PRO A 20 -1.55 14.90 13.39
C PRO A 20 -1.42 15.67 12.06
N MET A 21 -2.53 16.13 11.51
CA MET A 21 -2.51 16.97 10.29
C MET A 21 -1.68 18.24 10.44
N ALA A 22 -1.71 18.87 11.62
CA ALA A 22 -0.92 20.05 11.96
C ALA A 22 0.43 19.67 12.60
N PHE A 23 1.16 18.72 12.01
CA PHE A 23 2.44 18.29 12.52
C PHE A 23 3.53 19.30 12.12
N ASP A 24 4.27 19.82 13.13
CA ASP A 24 5.35 20.80 12.93
C ASP A 24 6.67 20.07 12.59
N TRP A 25 6.83 19.71 11.32
CA TRP A 25 7.99 18.98 10.81
C TRP A 25 9.33 19.65 11.10
N PRO A 26 9.48 20.99 10.95
CA PRO A 26 10.76 21.67 11.22
C PRO A 26 11.25 21.55 12.67
N SER A 27 10.35 21.45 13.65
CA SER A 27 10.72 21.26 15.05
C SER A 27 10.92 19.80 15.44
N CYS A 28 10.52 18.85 14.58
CA CYS A 28 10.57 17.42 14.87
C CYS A 28 11.91 16.79 14.59
N HIS A 29 12.36 15.91 15.50
CA HIS A 29 13.44 14.98 15.27
C HIS A 29 12.88 13.63 14.84
N VAL A 30 13.08 13.29 13.57
CA VAL A 30 12.63 12.03 12.97
C VAL A 30 13.79 11.07 12.81
N MET A 31 13.65 9.87 13.32
CA MET A 31 14.62 8.80 13.17
C MET A 31 14.14 7.81 12.13
N VAL A 32 14.92 7.59 11.07
CA VAL A 32 14.67 6.58 10.05
C VAL A 32 15.54 5.36 10.30
N LEU A 33 14.94 4.18 10.35
CA LEU A 33 15.65 2.91 10.52
C LEU A 33 15.80 2.22 9.17
N GLY A 34 17.03 2.15 8.68
CA GLY A 34 17.40 1.50 7.41
C GLY A 34 17.43 2.42 6.20
N CYS A 35 18.38 2.15 5.29
CA CYS A 35 18.62 2.86 4.03
C CYS A 35 18.19 2.05 2.80
N GLY A 36 17.06 1.33 2.86
CA GLY A 36 16.43 0.70 1.69
C GLY A 36 15.61 1.71 0.87
N GLU A 37 14.93 1.23 -0.18
CA GLU A 37 14.12 2.08 -1.09
C GLU A 37 13.10 2.95 -0.32
N SER A 38 12.27 2.34 0.54
CA SER A 38 11.29 3.07 1.36
C SER A 38 11.94 4.03 2.35
N GLY A 39 13.06 3.62 3.00
CA GLY A 39 13.80 4.51 3.91
C GLY A 39 14.34 5.75 3.20
N LEU A 40 14.91 5.59 2.00
CA LEU A 40 15.38 6.71 1.17
C LEU A 40 14.24 7.61 0.72
N ALA A 41 13.09 7.05 0.35
CA ALA A 41 11.92 7.84 -0.03
C ALA A 41 11.42 8.67 1.16
N CYS A 42 11.34 8.07 2.35
CA CYS A 42 11.00 8.79 3.59
C CYS A 42 11.99 9.91 3.87
N ILE A 43 13.31 9.66 3.77
CA ILE A 43 14.34 10.68 3.99
C ILE A 43 14.19 11.83 3.00
N ARG A 44 14.03 11.56 1.69
CA ARG A 44 13.83 12.59 0.66
C ARG A 44 12.62 13.47 0.96
N TRP A 45 11.52 12.85 1.34
CA TRP A 45 10.30 13.59 1.65
C TRP A 45 10.45 14.41 2.93
N LEU A 46 11.04 13.85 3.99
CA LEU A 46 11.30 14.54 5.26
C LEU A 46 12.25 15.75 5.12
N LEU A 47 13.26 15.66 4.24
CA LEU A 47 14.12 16.81 3.90
C LEU A 47 13.31 17.96 3.32
N ARG A 48 12.32 17.67 2.46
CA ARG A 48 11.41 18.71 1.91
C ARG A 48 10.52 19.34 3.00
N GLN A 49 10.24 18.62 4.06
CA GLN A 49 9.52 19.14 5.22
C GLN A 49 10.43 19.91 6.20
N ASN A 50 11.72 20.01 5.95
CA ASN A 50 12.74 20.61 6.82
C ASN A 50 12.82 19.91 8.19
N ALA A 51 12.46 18.64 8.32
CA ALA A 51 12.58 17.88 9.54
C ALA A 51 14.06 17.61 9.90
N ARG A 52 14.38 17.57 11.20
CA ARG A 52 15.68 17.09 11.67
C ARG A 52 15.70 15.57 11.57
N ILE A 53 16.69 15.00 10.83
CA ILE A 53 16.72 13.58 10.51
C ILE A 53 17.94 12.90 11.11
N SER A 54 17.72 11.75 11.76
CA SER A 54 18.77 10.78 12.05
C SER A 54 18.45 9.44 11.37
N VAL A 55 19.50 8.77 10.86
CA VAL A 55 19.35 7.50 10.16
C VAL A 55 20.21 6.46 10.89
N LEU A 56 19.59 5.37 11.33
CA LEU A 56 20.27 4.22 11.90
C LEU A 56 20.29 3.05 10.90
N GLU A 57 21.48 2.52 10.64
CA GLU A 57 21.66 1.42 9.70
C GLU A 57 22.69 0.43 10.27
N SER A 58 22.33 -0.85 10.31
CA SER A 58 23.22 -1.91 10.82
C SER A 58 24.33 -2.29 9.84
N ARG A 59 24.12 -2.08 8.55
CA ARG A 59 25.17 -2.33 7.53
C ARG A 59 26.10 -1.15 7.41
N ALA A 60 27.41 -1.42 7.29
CA ALA A 60 28.42 -0.38 7.07
C ALA A 60 28.30 0.28 5.66
N ALA A 61 27.85 -0.49 4.66
CA ALA A 61 27.66 -0.03 3.29
C ALA A 61 26.29 -0.52 2.76
N PRO A 62 25.19 0.14 3.14
CA PRO A 62 23.87 -0.23 2.63
C PRO A 62 23.71 0.14 1.14
N PRO A 63 22.88 -0.59 0.38
CA PRO A 63 22.69 -0.36 -1.07
C PRO A 63 22.23 1.08 -1.43
N GLY A 64 21.59 1.78 -0.49
CA GLY A 64 21.11 3.15 -0.68
C GLY A 64 22.13 4.24 -0.32
N LEU A 65 23.33 3.89 0.14
CA LEU A 65 24.28 4.87 0.71
C LEU A 65 24.69 5.94 -0.31
N GLU A 66 25.08 5.55 -1.51
CA GLU A 66 25.49 6.50 -2.55
C GLU A 66 24.35 7.47 -2.92
N ARG A 67 23.13 6.94 -3.03
CA ARG A 67 21.93 7.75 -3.32
C ARG A 67 21.60 8.71 -2.18
N LEU A 68 21.80 8.28 -0.93
CA LEU A 68 21.61 9.14 0.24
C LEU A 68 22.65 10.25 0.28
N GLN A 69 23.92 9.95 -0.02
CA GLN A 69 25.02 10.91 -0.04
C GLN A 69 24.89 11.93 -1.18
N ALA A 70 24.18 11.58 -2.24
CA ALA A 70 23.90 12.47 -3.37
C ALA A 70 22.68 13.40 -3.15
N LEU A 71 21.98 13.30 -2.01
CA LEU A 71 20.81 14.13 -1.74
C LEU A 71 21.23 15.57 -1.40
N ASP A 72 20.52 16.53 -1.98
CA ASP A 72 20.60 17.91 -1.52
C ASP A 72 20.08 17.99 -0.07
N GLY A 73 20.84 18.71 0.79
CA GLY A 73 20.50 18.78 2.21
C GLY A 73 21.00 17.61 3.08
N GLN A 74 21.80 16.68 2.52
CA GLN A 74 22.36 15.55 3.27
C GLN A 74 23.12 15.95 4.56
N GLN A 75 23.71 17.14 4.60
CA GLN A 75 24.39 17.69 5.77
C GLN A 75 23.44 17.91 6.96
N GLN A 76 22.12 17.88 6.75
CA GLN A 76 21.09 17.96 7.80
C GLN A 76 20.76 16.59 8.40
N ILE A 77 21.37 15.50 7.87
CA ILE A 77 21.13 14.13 8.28
C ILE A 77 22.25 13.65 9.19
N ALA A 78 21.91 13.25 10.40
CA ALA A 78 22.83 12.51 11.27
C ALA A 78 22.82 11.03 10.87
N LEU A 79 23.87 10.60 10.15
CA LEU A 79 23.96 9.25 9.59
C LEU A 79 24.84 8.34 10.47
N HIS A 80 24.27 7.24 10.94
CA HIS A 80 24.92 6.24 11.79
C HIS A 80 24.90 4.87 11.11
N LEU A 81 26.05 4.43 10.60
CA LEU A 81 26.24 3.19 9.84
C LEU A 81 26.98 2.12 10.65
N GLY A 82 26.80 0.86 10.29
CA GLY A 82 27.52 -0.26 10.90
C GLY A 82 27.17 -0.48 12.36
N LEU A 83 25.98 -0.09 12.79
CA LEU A 83 25.57 -0.20 14.18
C LEU A 83 25.37 -1.68 14.58
N ALA A 84 25.68 -1.98 15.85
CA ALA A 84 25.40 -3.29 16.41
C ALA A 84 23.89 -3.61 16.39
N SER A 85 23.58 -4.89 16.22
CA SER A 85 22.20 -5.39 16.27
C SER A 85 21.99 -6.17 17.58
N PRO A 86 20.88 -5.91 18.32
CA PRO A 86 19.87 -4.88 18.06
C PRO A 86 20.37 -3.44 18.32
N PHE A 87 19.69 -2.44 17.75
CA PHE A 87 19.98 -1.03 18.03
C PHE A 87 19.76 -0.72 19.51
N ASP A 88 20.68 0.07 20.08
CA ASP A 88 20.63 0.47 21.48
C ASP A 88 19.38 1.35 21.73
N PRO A 89 18.55 1.03 22.74
CA PRO A 89 17.38 1.83 23.12
C PRO A 89 17.69 3.29 23.52
N SER A 90 18.93 3.63 23.85
CA SER A 90 19.34 5.01 24.15
C SER A 90 19.21 5.96 22.97
N TRP A 91 19.25 5.44 21.72
CA TRP A 91 19.00 6.23 20.51
C TRP A 91 17.63 6.91 20.50
N CYS A 92 16.66 6.45 21.31
CA CYS A 92 15.34 7.09 21.45
C CYS A 92 15.38 8.48 22.11
N GLU A 93 16.51 8.93 22.69
CA GLU A 93 16.57 10.18 23.40
C GLU A 93 16.42 11.39 22.46
N GLY A 94 15.43 12.26 22.75
CA GLY A 94 15.14 13.45 21.96
C GLY A 94 14.58 13.15 20.55
N VAL A 95 14.00 11.96 20.33
CA VAL A 95 13.33 11.56 19.10
C VAL A 95 11.82 11.70 19.27
N ASP A 96 11.14 12.32 18.31
CA ASP A 96 9.69 12.54 18.32
C ASP A 96 8.94 11.49 17.50
N LEU A 97 9.59 10.97 16.42
CA LEU A 97 9.01 10.01 15.48
C LEU A 97 10.07 9.02 14.99
N ILE A 98 9.72 7.74 14.92
CA ILE A 98 10.56 6.69 14.34
C ILE A 98 9.86 6.12 13.11
N ILE A 99 10.59 6.05 11.99
CA ILE A 99 10.15 5.47 10.72
C ILE A 99 11.01 4.22 10.43
N PRO A 100 10.53 3.02 10.73
CA PRO A 100 11.24 1.80 10.36
C PRO A 100 11.06 1.48 8.87
N SER A 101 12.14 1.07 8.20
CA SER A 101 12.01 0.44 6.89
C SER A 101 11.17 -0.84 6.99
N PRO A 102 10.28 -1.12 6.04
CA PRO A 102 9.39 -2.29 6.10
C PRO A 102 10.12 -3.63 6.26
N GLY A 103 11.34 -3.76 5.74
CA GLY A 103 12.14 -4.98 5.87
C GLY A 103 12.69 -5.28 7.27
N LEU A 104 12.56 -4.36 8.22
CA LEU A 104 13.03 -4.56 9.61
C LEU A 104 11.88 -5.12 10.46
N SER A 105 12.01 -6.37 10.91
CA SER A 105 10.99 -6.98 11.78
C SER A 105 10.94 -6.31 13.16
N PRO A 106 9.74 -6.02 13.70
CA PRO A 106 9.58 -5.52 15.07
C PRO A 106 9.61 -6.63 16.12
N HIS A 107 9.72 -7.89 15.70
CA HIS A 107 9.59 -9.06 16.55
C HIS A 107 10.97 -9.53 17.06
N PRO A 108 11.13 -9.75 18.39
CA PRO A 108 12.40 -10.18 18.97
C PRO A 108 12.82 -11.58 18.51
N GLU A 109 11.88 -12.44 18.11
CA GLU A 109 12.10 -13.81 17.63
C GLU A 109 12.98 -13.85 16.37
N HIS A 110 12.96 -12.79 15.57
CA HIS A 110 13.73 -12.70 14.33
C HIS A 110 15.08 -12.02 14.49
N ALA A 111 15.48 -11.71 15.73
CA ALA A 111 16.80 -11.12 16.08
C ALA A 111 17.20 -9.91 15.21
N GLY A 112 16.21 -9.19 14.66
CA GLY A 112 16.41 -8.04 13.80
C GLY A 112 16.91 -6.81 14.57
N PRO A 113 17.49 -5.81 13.89
CA PRO A 113 18.10 -4.66 14.56
C PRO A 113 17.08 -3.74 15.24
N ALA A 114 15.81 -3.72 14.81
CA ALA A 114 14.83 -2.70 15.22
C ALA A 114 14.05 -3.02 16.50
N HIS A 115 13.88 -4.30 16.87
CA HIS A 115 12.91 -4.74 17.89
C HIS A 115 13.09 -4.06 19.26
N ALA A 116 14.35 -4.01 19.78
CA ALA A 116 14.64 -3.45 21.10
C ALA A 116 14.39 -1.93 21.14
N LEU A 117 14.81 -1.23 20.08
CA LEU A 117 14.59 0.21 19.94
C LEU A 117 13.09 0.54 19.84
N LEU A 118 12.33 -0.21 19.01
CA LEU A 118 10.89 -0.01 18.85
C LEU A 118 10.11 -0.32 20.13
N ALA A 119 10.54 -1.32 20.89
CA ALA A 119 9.94 -1.60 22.22
C ALA A 119 10.20 -0.45 23.20
N ALA A 120 11.41 0.10 23.24
CA ALA A 120 11.73 1.25 24.08
C ALA A 120 11.01 2.52 23.65
N ALA A 121 10.87 2.76 22.36
CA ALA A 121 10.12 3.88 21.81
C ALA A 121 8.65 3.86 22.29
N ARG A 122 7.99 2.71 22.17
CA ARG A 122 6.62 2.53 22.67
C ARG A 122 6.49 2.77 24.16
N ALA A 123 7.43 2.22 24.96
CA ALA A 123 7.44 2.43 26.42
C ALA A 123 7.59 3.90 26.81
N ARG A 124 8.23 4.71 25.98
CA ARG A 124 8.44 6.16 26.16
C ARG A 124 7.37 7.02 25.49
N GLY A 125 6.38 6.42 24.80
CA GLY A 125 5.33 7.15 24.09
C GLY A 125 5.80 7.84 22.81
N ILE A 126 6.97 7.46 22.26
CA ILE A 126 7.48 7.97 20.98
C ILE A 126 6.64 7.35 19.85
N ARG A 127 6.22 8.18 18.90
CA ARG A 127 5.46 7.71 17.74
C ARG A 127 6.32 6.80 16.85
N VAL A 128 5.69 5.74 16.35
CA VAL A 128 6.26 4.89 15.31
C VAL A 128 5.28 4.88 14.16
N ALA A 129 5.72 5.21 12.96
CA ALA A 129 4.89 5.27 11.76
C ALA A 129 5.61 4.65 10.57
N GLY A 130 4.86 4.11 9.63
CA GLY A 130 5.39 3.60 8.36
C GLY A 130 5.39 4.63 7.24
N GLU A 131 5.95 4.27 6.08
CA GLU A 131 5.88 5.07 4.86
C GLU A 131 4.42 5.37 4.46
N LEU A 132 3.50 4.43 4.72
CA LEU A 132 2.08 4.58 4.41
C LEU A 132 1.42 5.71 5.23
N ASP A 133 1.81 5.89 6.48
CA ASP A 133 1.31 7.00 7.32
C ASP A 133 1.79 8.36 6.80
N LEU A 134 3.06 8.44 6.38
CA LEU A 134 3.60 9.66 5.76
C LEU A 134 2.91 9.96 4.44
N PHE A 135 2.64 8.94 3.64
CA PHE A 135 1.89 9.07 2.38
C PHE A 135 0.48 9.62 2.64
N GLU A 136 -0.28 9.04 3.57
CA GLU A 136 -1.61 9.53 3.93
C GLU A 136 -1.56 10.98 4.40
N TRP A 137 -0.61 11.31 5.28
CA TRP A 137 -0.42 12.68 5.73
C TRP A 137 -0.17 13.62 4.55
N ALA A 138 0.72 13.26 3.64
CA ALA A 138 1.12 14.10 2.50
C ALA A 138 -0.05 14.41 1.56
N ILE A 139 -0.85 13.40 1.20
CA ILE A 139 -2.01 13.59 0.30
C ILE A 139 -3.11 14.43 0.95
N HIS A 140 -3.38 14.22 2.24
CA HIS A 140 -4.34 15.04 2.98
C HIS A 140 -3.88 16.49 3.11
N HIS A 141 -2.60 16.70 3.44
CA HIS A 141 -2.02 18.04 3.55
C HIS A 141 -2.06 18.78 2.20
N ALA A 142 -1.69 18.12 1.11
CA ALA A 142 -1.73 18.70 -0.23
C ALA A 142 -3.16 19.10 -0.65
N ALA A 143 -4.15 18.25 -0.37
CA ALA A 143 -5.54 18.54 -0.66
C ALA A 143 -6.05 19.76 0.14
N HIS A 144 -5.70 19.85 1.44
CA HIS A 144 -6.02 21.03 2.26
C HIS A 144 -5.36 22.32 1.73
N ALA A 145 -4.09 22.25 1.31
CA ALA A 145 -3.38 23.40 0.76
C ALA A 145 -3.99 23.89 -0.58
N SER A 146 -4.49 22.96 -1.41
CA SER A 146 -5.16 23.30 -2.66
C SER A 146 -6.50 23.99 -2.42
N SER A 147 -7.32 23.47 -1.50
CA SER A 147 -8.63 24.05 -1.19
C SER A 147 -8.54 25.47 -0.62
N GLN A 148 -7.45 25.82 0.07
CA GLN A 148 -7.22 27.16 0.60
C GLN A 148 -6.79 28.17 -0.48
N ARG A 149 -6.17 27.71 -1.58
CA ARG A 149 -5.73 28.60 -2.68
C ARG A 149 -6.88 28.97 -3.62
N ASP A 150 -7.83 28.07 -3.84
CA ASP A 150 -8.92 28.22 -4.81
C ASP A 150 -10.22 28.74 -4.17
N ALA A 151 -10.29 28.86 -2.85
CA ALA A 151 -11.48 29.31 -2.14
C ALA A 151 -11.64 30.83 -2.24
N ALA A 152 -12.66 31.26 -2.99
CA ALA A 152 -13.34 32.51 -2.67
C ALA A 152 -13.89 32.40 -1.23
N PRO A 153 -13.80 33.46 -0.39
CA PRO A 153 -14.04 33.37 1.07
C PRO A 153 -15.42 32.80 1.49
N ASP A 154 -16.38 32.71 0.58
CA ASP A 154 -17.76 32.30 0.88
C ASP A 154 -18.18 30.93 0.31
N LEU A 155 -17.30 30.20 -0.38
CA LEU A 155 -17.58 28.90 -0.99
C LEU A 155 -16.51 27.89 -0.63
N ALA A 156 -16.54 27.38 0.59
CA ALA A 156 -15.76 26.19 0.95
C ALA A 156 -16.38 24.97 0.25
N LEU A 157 -15.86 24.59 -0.93
CA LEU A 157 -16.18 23.33 -1.56
C LEU A 157 -15.67 22.19 -0.67
N PRO A 158 -16.37 21.05 -0.58
CA PRO A 158 -15.86 19.88 0.12
C PRO A 158 -14.50 19.50 -0.42
N LEU A 159 -13.56 19.18 0.48
CA LEU A 159 -12.24 18.72 0.12
C LEU A 159 -12.37 17.37 -0.64
N GLU A 160 -12.17 17.38 -1.95
CA GLU A 160 -12.12 16.14 -2.73
C GLU A 160 -10.73 15.53 -2.58
N LEU A 161 -10.61 14.54 -1.70
CA LEU A 161 -9.40 13.72 -1.58
C LEU A 161 -9.29 12.78 -2.79
N PRO A 162 -8.06 12.52 -3.29
CA PRO A 162 -7.85 11.49 -4.28
C PRO A 162 -8.40 10.14 -3.79
N LYS A 163 -9.01 9.37 -4.69
CA LYS A 163 -9.44 8.01 -4.36
C LYS A 163 -8.23 7.10 -4.18
N ILE A 164 -8.28 6.20 -3.20
CA ILE A 164 -7.21 5.25 -2.93
C ILE A 164 -7.75 3.84 -3.17
N LEU A 165 -7.16 3.11 -4.11
CA LEU A 165 -7.38 1.69 -4.34
C LEU A 165 -6.18 0.91 -3.82
N ALA A 166 -6.40 0.06 -2.81
CA ALA A 166 -5.33 -0.68 -2.14
C ALA A 166 -5.36 -2.17 -2.50
N ILE A 167 -4.19 -2.72 -2.81
CA ILE A 167 -4.03 -4.11 -3.23
C ILE A 167 -2.99 -4.79 -2.35
N THR A 168 -3.40 -5.90 -1.70
CA THR A 168 -2.50 -6.83 -1.02
C THR A 168 -2.82 -8.28 -1.38
N GLY A 169 -2.04 -9.20 -0.87
CA GLY A 169 -2.17 -10.65 -1.07
C GLY A 169 -0.80 -11.31 -1.05
N THR A 170 -0.74 -12.62 -1.01
CA THR A 170 0.53 -13.33 -1.18
C THR A 170 0.98 -13.22 -2.63
N ASN A 171 0.11 -13.52 -3.58
CA ASN A 171 0.40 -13.52 -5.03
C ASN A 171 -0.54 -12.59 -5.82
N GLY A 172 -0.11 -12.14 -7.00
CA GLY A 172 -0.93 -11.40 -7.96
C GLY A 172 -0.97 -9.88 -7.77
N LYS A 173 -0.40 -9.34 -6.71
CA LYS A 173 -0.43 -7.92 -6.36
C LYS A 173 -0.03 -7.01 -7.53
N THR A 174 1.19 -7.16 -8.03
CA THR A 174 1.75 -6.30 -9.09
C THR A 174 0.90 -6.33 -10.37
N THR A 175 0.49 -7.53 -10.79
CA THR A 175 -0.38 -7.67 -11.97
C THR A 175 -1.72 -6.96 -11.78
N THR A 176 -2.35 -7.12 -10.61
CA THR A 176 -3.64 -6.49 -10.30
C THR A 176 -3.52 -4.97 -10.22
N THR A 177 -2.46 -4.45 -9.60
CA THR A 177 -2.17 -3.01 -9.50
C THR A 177 -1.99 -2.39 -10.88
N GLN A 178 -1.17 -3.01 -11.73
CA GLN A 178 -0.95 -2.54 -13.10
C GLN A 178 -2.22 -2.64 -13.97
N MET A 179 -3.01 -3.72 -13.81
CA MET A 179 -4.31 -3.82 -14.48
C MET A 179 -5.22 -2.68 -14.04
N ALA A 180 -5.46 -2.49 -12.75
CA ALA A 180 -6.36 -1.47 -12.24
C ALA A 180 -5.96 -0.07 -12.71
N ALA A 181 -4.68 0.28 -12.65
CA ALA A 181 -4.18 1.57 -13.14
C ALA A 181 -4.41 1.72 -14.66
N ALA A 182 -4.13 0.69 -15.46
CA ALA A 182 -4.36 0.72 -16.91
C ALA A 182 -5.85 0.87 -17.25
N LEU A 183 -6.74 0.18 -16.52
CA LEU A 183 -8.18 0.28 -16.69
C LEU A 183 -8.68 1.70 -16.45
N LEU A 184 -8.25 2.31 -15.35
CA LEU A 184 -8.65 3.67 -14.96
C LEU A 184 -8.11 4.72 -15.94
N ARG A 185 -6.85 4.61 -16.36
CA ARG A 185 -6.28 5.51 -17.39
C ARG A 185 -7.06 5.44 -18.71
N ARG A 186 -7.48 4.24 -19.12
CA ARG A 186 -8.31 4.07 -20.31
C ARG A 186 -9.71 4.65 -20.15
N ALA A 187 -10.23 4.66 -18.91
CA ALA A 187 -11.50 5.29 -18.57
C ALA A 187 -11.40 6.83 -18.43
N GLY A 188 -10.21 7.41 -18.61
CA GLY A 188 -9.98 8.85 -18.59
C GLY A 188 -9.50 9.43 -17.27
N PHE A 189 -9.25 8.61 -16.26
CA PHE A 189 -8.76 9.07 -14.95
C PHE A 189 -7.23 9.23 -14.94
N ASP A 190 -6.74 10.26 -14.25
CA ASP A 190 -5.33 10.36 -13.87
C ASP A 190 -5.07 9.40 -12.71
N ALA A 191 -4.62 8.18 -13.03
CA ALA A 191 -4.36 7.12 -12.07
C ALA A 191 -2.85 6.87 -11.92
N GLN A 192 -2.36 6.89 -10.67
CA GLN A 192 -0.96 6.67 -10.31
C GLN A 192 -0.79 5.40 -9.51
N GLU A 193 0.02 4.47 -10.00
CA GLU A 193 0.46 3.31 -9.25
C GLU A 193 1.67 3.62 -8.39
N ALA A 194 1.73 3.05 -7.17
CA ALA A 194 2.85 3.23 -6.23
C ALA A 194 2.86 2.13 -5.17
N GLY A 195 3.91 2.08 -4.36
CA GLY A 195 3.99 1.28 -3.14
C GLY A 195 5.09 0.22 -3.14
N ASN A 196 4.72 -1.05 -2.91
CA ASN A 196 5.66 -2.19 -2.96
C ASN A 196 6.12 -2.53 -4.40
N ILE A 197 5.91 -1.62 -5.30
CA ILE A 197 6.42 -1.53 -6.67
C ILE A 197 7.07 -0.17 -6.86
N SER A 198 7.82 -0.01 -7.96
CA SER A 198 8.36 1.30 -8.31
C SER A 198 7.30 2.16 -9.05
N PRO A 199 7.15 3.44 -8.67
CA PRO A 199 7.81 4.14 -7.58
C PRO A 199 7.28 3.73 -6.19
N SER A 200 8.08 3.95 -5.13
CA SER A 200 7.61 3.85 -3.74
C SER A 200 6.51 4.89 -3.46
N LEU A 201 5.81 4.76 -2.33
CA LEU A 201 4.70 5.67 -1.99
C LEU A 201 5.15 7.14 -2.00
N LEU A 202 6.21 7.46 -1.26
CA LEU A 202 6.66 8.85 -1.13
C LEU A 202 7.43 9.36 -2.36
N ASP A 203 8.11 8.50 -3.12
CA ASP A 203 8.69 8.92 -4.40
C ASP A 203 7.61 9.32 -5.41
N ALA A 204 6.47 8.60 -5.41
CA ALA A 204 5.34 8.97 -6.23
C ALA A 204 4.71 10.30 -5.78
N VAL A 205 4.58 10.54 -4.48
CA VAL A 205 4.11 11.83 -3.93
C VAL A 205 5.06 12.95 -4.36
N ILE A 206 6.36 12.81 -4.14
CA ILE A 206 7.38 13.80 -4.52
C ILE A 206 7.27 14.16 -6.01
N ALA A 207 7.15 13.16 -6.89
CA ALA A 207 7.03 13.40 -8.32
C ALA A 207 5.75 14.18 -8.69
N ARG A 208 4.65 13.94 -7.95
CA ARG A 208 3.38 14.65 -8.15
C ARG A 208 3.38 16.05 -7.56
N GLU A 209 4.07 16.26 -6.43
CA GLU A 209 4.35 17.59 -5.87
C GLU A 209 5.18 18.44 -6.85
N ASP A 210 6.25 17.88 -7.43
CA ASP A 210 7.11 18.55 -8.41
C ASP A 210 6.34 18.91 -9.69
N ALA A 211 5.40 18.08 -10.10
CA ALA A 211 4.50 18.35 -11.22
C ALA A 211 3.35 19.30 -10.86
N SER A 212 3.21 19.69 -9.59
CA SER A 212 2.09 20.49 -9.07
C SER A 212 0.72 19.93 -9.45
N ARG A 213 0.61 18.60 -9.56
CA ARG A 213 -0.60 17.91 -9.98
C ARG A 213 -0.73 16.55 -9.29
N PHE A 214 -1.65 16.44 -8.36
CA PHE A 214 -2.01 15.16 -7.75
C PHE A 214 -2.91 14.33 -8.67
N PRO A 215 -2.83 12.99 -8.63
CA PRO A 215 -3.71 12.13 -9.41
C PRO A 215 -5.12 12.12 -8.82
N GLU A 216 -6.10 11.77 -9.64
CA GLU A 216 -7.48 11.55 -9.18
C GLU A 216 -7.60 10.23 -8.40
N VAL A 217 -6.74 9.24 -8.75
CA VAL A 217 -6.76 7.90 -8.15
C VAL A 217 -5.35 7.40 -7.89
N TRP A 218 -5.08 7.04 -6.66
CA TRP A 218 -3.92 6.26 -6.27
C TRP A 218 -4.24 4.75 -6.32
N VAL A 219 -3.38 3.96 -6.96
CA VAL A 219 -3.50 2.50 -7.04
C VAL A 219 -2.28 1.90 -6.35
N LEU A 220 -2.46 1.44 -5.11
CA LEU A 220 -1.37 1.11 -4.21
C LEU A 220 -1.17 -0.40 -4.09
N GLU A 221 0.04 -0.88 -4.41
CA GLU A 221 0.48 -2.20 -4.00
C GLU A 221 1.06 -2.15 -2.59
N LEU A 222 0.49 -2.91 -1.65
CA LEU A 222 0.92 -2.90 -0.25
C LEU A 222 1.37 -4.29 0.21
N SER A 223 2.59 -4.35 0.78
CA SER A 223 3.11 -5.53 1.45
C SER A 223 2.55 -5.68 2.86
N SER A 224 2.60 -6.89 3.43
CA SER A 224 2.28 -7.11 4.84
C SER A 224 3.18 -6.32 5.79
N PHE A 225 4.43 -6.10 5.41
CA PHE A 225 5.40 -5.32 6.18
C PHE A 225 5.03 -3.84 6.28
N GLN A 226 4.62 -3.22 5.15
CA GLN A 226 4.15 -1.83 5.14
C GLN A 226 2.87 -1.68 5.96
N LEU A 227 1.92 -2.59 5.78
CA LEU A 227 0.67 -2.62 6.53
C LEU A 227 0.88 -2.83 8.03
N ALA A 228 1.85 -3.66 8.44
CA ALA A 228 2.16 -3.91 9.85
C ALA A 228 2.61 -2.65 10.58
N TYR A 229 3.37 -1.76 9.93
CA TYR A 229 3.86 -0.52 10.55
C TYR A 229 2.88 0.65 10.48
N ALA A 230 1.93 0.64 9.56
CA ALA A 230 0.95 1.72 9.42
C ALA A 230 0.09 1.89 10.67
N GLN A 231 -0.20 3.13 11.05
CA GLN A 231 -1.04 3.46 12.21
C GLN A 231 -2.42 3.96 11.81
N HIS A 232 -2.52 4.49 10.59
CA HIS A 232 -3.76 4.97 10.01
C HIS A 232 -3.80 4.64 8.52
N PHE A 233 -4.97 4.22 8.02
CA PHE A 233 -5.18 4.00 6.59
C PHE A 233 -6.67 3.97 6.26
N HIS A 234 -7.11 4.77 5.28
CA HIS A 234 -8.51 4.85 4.88
C HIS A 234 -8.65 4.79 3.34
N PRO A 235 -8.59 3.61 2.72
CA PRO A 235 -8.76 3.46 1.28
C PRO A 235 -10.23 3.64 0.85
N THR A 236 -10.46 4.07 -0.39
CA THR A 236 -11.80 4.07 -1.01
C THR A 236 -12.28 2.63 -1.26
N ALA A 237 -11.37 1.78 -1.75
CA ALA A 237 -11.61 0.35 -1.92
C ALA A 237 -10.30 -0.42 -1.73
N ALA A 238 -10.40 -1.63 -1.20
CA ALA A 238 -9.24 -2.47 -0.97
C ALA A 238 -9.51 -3.92 -1.33
N VAL A 239 -8.47 -4.62 -1.81
CA VAL A 239 -8.53 -6.05 -2.10
C VAL A 239 -7.42 -6.81 -1.41
N CYS A 240 -7.77 -7.92 -0.77
CA CYS A 240 -6.86 -9.00 -0.44
C CYS A 240 -7.08 -10.13 -1.44
N LEU A 241 -6.07 -10.39 -2.29
CA LEU A 241 -6.20 -11.33 -3.41
C LEU A 241 -6.21 -12.79 -2.97
N ASN A 242 -5.34 -13.14 -2.04
CA ASN A 242 -5.17 -14.48 -1.49
C ASN A 242 -4.21 -14.43 -0.30
N ILE A 243 -4.28 -15.45 0.55
CA ILE A 243 -3.37 -15.63 1.69
C ILE A 243 -2.87 -17.07 1.72
N SER A 244 -1.56 -17.24 1.63
CA SER A 244 -0.86 -18.49 1.87
C SER A 244 0.38 -18.22 2.73
N GLU A 245 0.91 -19.22 3.40
CA GLU A 245 2.10 -19.05 4.24
C GLU A 245 3.26 -18.41 3.47
N ASP A 246 3.77 -17.31 4.03
CA ASP A 246 4.89 -16.55 3.49
C ASP A 246 5.44 -15.64 4.59
N HIS A 247 6.71 -15.22 4.48
CA HIS A 247 7.34 -14.23 5.35
C HIS A 247 7.28 -14.54 6.87
N LEU A 248 7.32 -15.83 7.26
CA LEU A 248 7.39 -16.24 8.66
C LEU A 248 8.78 -15.97 9.29
N ASP A 249 9.73 -15.56 8.49
CA ASP A 249 11.03 -15.00 8.89
C ASP A 249 10.95 -13.53 9.33
N TRP A 250 9.80 -12.89 9.12
CA TRP A 250 9.55 -11.49 9.49
C TRP A 250 8.37 -11.34 10.46
N HIS A 251 7.23 -11.99 10.18
CA HIS A 251 6.06 -12.05 11.06
C HIS A 251 6.27 -13.05 12.17
N ARG A 252 5.67 -12.78 13.34
CA ARG A 252 5.77 -13.67 14.50
C ARG A 252 5.25 -15.09 14.19
N ASP A 253 4.15 -15.17 13.46
CA ASP A 253 3.47 -16.39 13.06
C ASP A 253 2.53 -16.14 11.88
N PHE A 254 1.86 -17.18 11.39
CA PHE A 254 0.92 -17.04 10.28
C PHE A 254 -0.30 -16.15 10.62
N GLU A 255 -0.76 -16.17 11.86
CA GLU A 255 -1.89 -15.33 12.32
C GLU A 255 -1.49 -13.84 12.28
N ASP A 256 -0.29 -13.49 12.69
CA ASP A 256 0.26 -12.14 12.61
C ASP A 256 0.38 -11.66 11.15
N TYR A 257 0.84 -12.54 10.25
CA TYR A 257 0.87 -12.26 8.80
C TYR A 257 -0.52 -12.01 8.22
N VAL A 258 -1.50 -12.85 8.55
CA VAL A 258 -2.91 -12.69 8.14
C VAL A 258 -3.47 -11.37 8.66
N ALA A 259 -3.26 -11.08 9.95
CA ALA A 259 -3.72 -9.85 10.59
C ALA A 259 -3.10 -8.61 9.93
N ALA A 260 -1.80 -8.65 9.62
CA ALA A 260 -1.12 -7.56 8.91
C ALA A 260 -1.75 -7.29 7.53
N LYS A 261 -2.06 -8.34 6.75
CA LYS A 261 -2.75 -8.18 5.46
C LYS A 261 -4.17 -7.64 5.61
N GLY A 262 -4.89 -8.03 6.64
CA GLY A 262 -6.25 -7.56 6.92
C GLY A 262 -6.32 -6.04 7.10
N ARG A 263 -5.23 -5.40 7.52
CA ARG A 263 -5.13 -3.95 7.68
C ARG A 263 -5.29 -3.17 6.36
N VAL A 264 -5.23 -3.84 5.21
CA VAL A 264 -5.52 -3.23 3.90
C VAL A 264 -6.94 -2.66 3.82
N TYR A 265 -7.88 -3.24 4.56
CA TYR A 265 -9.29 -2.81 4.59
C TYR A 265 -9.54 -1.58 5.47
N GLY A 266 -8.50 -1.02 6.05
CA GLY A 266 -8.51 0.18 6.86
C GLY A 266 -7.87 -0.02 8.23
N ILE A 267 -7.28 1.05 8.74
CA ILE A 267 -6.59 1.09 10.03
C ILE A 267 -7.13 2.30 10.80
N GLY A 268 -7.54 2.07 12.05
CA GLY A 268 -8.07 3.15 12.88
C GLY A 268 -9.49 3.61 12.50
N ILE A 269 -10.21 2.78 11.73
CA ILE A 269 -11.59 3.06 11.29
C ILE A 269 -12.60 2.18 12.03
N ASP A 270 -13.84 2.67 12.13
CA ASP A 270 -14.98 1.86 12.59
C ASP A 270 -15.49 0.99 11.43
N THR A 271 -15.17 -0.29 11.43
CA THR A 271 -15.53 -1.23 10.37
C THR A 271 -17.04 -1.37 10.15
N ALA A 272 -17.85 -1.11 11.19
CA ALA A 272 -19.31 -1.18 11.12
C ALA A 272 -19.94 0.05 10.46
N ARG A 273 -19.18 1.14 10.30
CA ARG A 273 -19.63 2.41 9.71
C ARG A 273 -18.75 2.88 8.56
N SER A 274 -17.72 2.12 8.24
CA SER A 274 -16.78 2.45 7.18
C SER A 274 -17.44 2.37 5.81
N ASP A 275 -17.15 3.33 4.95
CA ASP A 275 -17.54 3.38 3.54
C ASP A 275 -16.56 2.64 2.62
N VAL A 276 -15.50 2.04 3.17
CA VAL A 276 -14.49 1.28 2.44
C VAL A 276 -15.15 0.07 1.76
N LEU A 277 -14.99 -0.05 0.43
CA LEU A 277 -15.38 -1.24 -0.30
C LEU A 277 -14.32 -2.34 -0.13
N CYS A 278 -14.62 -3.36 0.67
CA CYS A 278 -13.75 -4.50 0.91
C CYS A 278 -13.97 -5.59 -0.14
N ILE A 279 -12.91 -5.94 -0.88
CA ILE A 279 -12.96 -6.90 -1.98
C ILE A 279 -12.09 -8.11 -1.63
N GLY A 280 -12.59 -9.32 -1.90
CA GLY A 280 -11.81 -10.51 -1.60
C GLY A 280 -12.15 -11.73 -2.45
N TYR A 281 -11.19 -12.68 -2.48
CA TYR A 281 -11.34 -13.95 -3.16
C TYR A 281 -12.23 -14.89 -2.38
N ARG A 282 -13.38 -15.25 -2.96
CA ARG A 282 -14.47 -16.00 -2.31
C ARG A 282 -14.05 -17.39 -1.84
N GLN A 283 -13.10 -18.05 -2.52
CA GLN A 283 -12.62 -19.38 -2.16
C GLN A 283 -11.47 -19.37 -1.13
N ASP A 284 -11.01 -18.21 -0.67
CA ASP A 284 -9.99 -18.11 0.37
C ASP A 284 -10.64 -17.81 1.74
N ALA A 285 -10.60 -18.80 2.63
CA ALA A 285 -11.24 -18.70 3.94
C ALA A 285 -10.62 -17.62 4.84
N GLN A 286 -9.31 -17.39 4.75
CA GLN A 286 -8.63 -16.34 5.52
C GLN A 286 -9.08 -14.95 5.04
N VAL A 287 -9.12 -14.73 3.71
CA VAL A 287 -9.61 -13.48 3.13
C VAL A 287 -11.07 -13.22 3.53
N MET A 288 -11.92 -14.23 3.46
CA MET A 288 -13.33 -14.09 3.83
C MET A 288 -13.51 -13.78 5.33
N ALA A 289 -12.68 -14.36 6.19
CA ALA A 289 -12.68 -14.04 7.63
C ALA A 289 -12.26 -12.59 7.91
N LEU A 290 -11.28 -12.06 7.18
CA LEU A 290 -10.85 -10.67 7.29
C LEU A 290 -11.94 -9.68 6.83
N MET A 291 -12.76 -10.05 5.84
CA MET A 291 -13.84 -9.21 5.33
C MET A 291 -15.09 -9.22 6.20
N ALA A 292 -15.31 -10.26 7.00
CA ALA A 292 -16.54 -10.49 7.75
C ALA A 292 -17.00 -9.31 8.65
N PRO A 293 -16.10 -8.52 9.27
CA PRO A 293 -16.49 -7.36 10.07
C PRO A 293 -17.00 -6.15 9.26
N HIS A 294 -16.78 -6.12 7.94
CA HIS A 294 -17.04 -4.95 7.09
C HIS A 294 -18.43 -4.97 6.47
N VAL A 295 -19.05 -3.78 6.35
CA VAL A 295 -20.42 -3.62 5.84
C VAL A 295 -20.46 -3.67 4.31
N HIS A 296 -19.53 -2.98 3.64
CA HIS A 296 -19.51 -2.91 2.18
C HIS A 296 -18.52 -3.93 1.64
N THR A 297 -19.04 -5.04 1.13
CA THR A 297 -18.21 -6.14 0.63
C THR A 297 -18.59 -6.53 -0.79
N CYS A 298 -17.57 -6.89 -1.58
CA CYS A 298 -17.69 -7.48 -2.91
C CYS A 298 -16.76 -8.68 -2.99
N THR A 299 -17.15 -9.76 -3.64
CA THR A 299 -16.28 -10.90 -3.83
C THR A 299 -16.02 -11.20 -5.30
N PHE A 300 -14.88 -11.83 -5.57
CA PHE A 300 -14.59 -12.43 -6.86
C PHE A 300 -14.20 -13.91 -6.67
N GLY A 301 -14.36 -14.71 -7.72
CA GLY A 301 -14.06 -16.13 -7.60
C GLY A 301 -14.11 -16.90 -8.89
N THR A 302 -13.76 -18.19 -8.82
CA THR A 302 -13.72 -19.12 -9.95
C THR A 302 -15.07 -19.73 -10.30
N GLU A 303 -16.10 -19.40 -9.53
CA GLU A 303 -17.48 -19.84 -9.71
C GLU A 303 -18.36 -18.63 -10.09
N PRO A 304 -19.54 -18.85 -10.64
CA PRO A 304 -20.47 -17.76 -10.93
C PRO A 304 -20.76 -16.91 -9.69
N PRO A 305 -20.91 -15.59 -9.87
CA PRO A 305 -21.24 -14.71 -8.76
C PRO A 305 -22.63 -15.04 -8.21
N ASN A 306 -22.81 -14.95 -6.89
CA ASN A 306 -24.02 -15.35 -6.19
C ASN A 306 -24.64 -14.25 -5.31
N ARG A 307 -23.99 -13.09 -5.21
CA ARG A 307 -24.54 -11.90 -4.53
C ARG A 307 -24.47 -10.68 -5.46
N PRO A 308 -25.35 -9.71 -5.32
CA PRO A 308 -25.34 -8.47 -6.10
C PRO A 308 -23.96 -7.80 -6.08
N GLY A 309 -23.47 -7.43 -7.27
CA GLY A 309 -22.19 -6.77 -7.43
C GLY A 309 -20.94 -7.67 -7.38
N ASP A 310 -21.08 -8.95 -7.02
CA ASP A 310 -19.98 -9.91 -7.03
C ASP A 310 -19.52 -10.26 -8.45
N PHE A 311 -18.27 -10.71 -8.57
CA PHE A 311 -17.67 -11.14 -9.82
C PHE A 311 -17.35 -12.64 -9.81
N GLY A 312 -17.29 -13.27 -11.01
CA GLY A 312 -16.94 -14.68 -11.09
C GLY A 312 -16.73 -15.17 -12.51
N LEU A 313 -16.47 -16.48 -12.65
CA LEU A 313 -16.41 -17.17 -13.90
C LEU A 313 -17.67 -18.02 -14.08
N GLN A 314 -18.17 -18.09 -15.30
CA GLN A 314 -19.29 -18.93 -15.71
C GLN A 314 -18.88 -19.76 -16.93
N GLU A 315 -18.96 -21.08 -16.80
CA GLU A 315 -18.63 -22.01 -17.87
C GLU A 315 -19.87 -22.25 -18.75
N GLU A 316 -19.78 -21.86 -20.02
CA GLU A 316 -20.82 -22.08 -21.04
C GLU A 316 -20.14 -22.36 -22.38
N GLY A 317 -19.58 -23.55 -22.53
CA GLY A 317 -18.73 -23.90 -23.67
C GLY A 317 -17.34 -23.25 -23.62
N ILE A 318 -17.31 -21.99 -23.24
CA ILE A 318 -16.09 -21.22 -22.88
C ILE A 318 -16.27 -20.57 -21.52
N SER A 319 -15.18 -20.20 -20.87
CA SER A 319 -15.21 -19.53 -19.57
C SER A 319 -15.49 -18.01 -19.75
N TRP A 320 -16.59 -17.53 -19.19
CA TRP A 320 -16.99 -16.14 -19.22
C TRP A 320 -16.67 -15.46 -17.89
N MET A 321 -16.04 -14.30 -17.94
CA MET A 321 -16.01 -13.36 -16.83
C MET A 321 -17.39 -12.73 -16.69
N THR A 322 -17.97 -12.79 -15.50
CA THR A 322 -19.33 -12.33 -15.22
C THR A 322 -19.41 -11.46 -13.96
N MET A 323 -20.45 -10.65 -13.87
CA MET A 323 -20.81 -9.86 -12.70
C MET A 323 -22.29 -10.05 -12.40
N ALA A 324 -22.66 -10.27 -11.13
CA ALA A 324 -24.06 -10.25 -10.72
C ALA A 324 -24.61 -8.82 -10.78
N ASP A 325 -25.84 -8.68 -11.26
CA ASP A 325 -26.49 -7.38 -11.27
C ASP A 325 -26.67 -6.84 -9.85
N ILE A 326 -26.57 -5.53 -9.69
CA ILE A 326 -26.66 -4.89 -8.36
C ILE A 326 -28.12 -4.73 -7.87
N HIS A 327 -29.10 -4.86 -8.76
CA HIS A 327 -30.51 -4.66 -8.48
C HIS A 327 -31.33 -5.94 -8.66
N ASP A 328 -30.83 -6.93 -9.41
CA ASP A 328 -31.51 -8.20 -9.69
C ASP A 328 -30.57 -9.39 -9.41
N GLU A 329 -30.78 -10.07 -8.29
CA GLU A 329 -29.97 -11.22 -7.85
C GLU A 329 -29.99 -12.40 -8.85
N ALA A 330 -31.03 -12.50 -9.69
CA ALA A 330 -31.14 -13.56 -10.69
C ALA A 330 -30.35 -13.24 -11.98
N GLN A 331 -30.06 -11.95 -12.22
CA GLN A 331 -29.42 -11.50 -13.44
C GLN A 331 -27.89 -11.48 -13.30
N ARG A 332 -27.21 -12.00 -14.32
CA ARG A 332 -25.74 -11.94 -14.46
C ARG A 332 -25.35 -11.33 -15.79
N HIS A 333 -24.44 -10.38 -15.73
CA HIS A 333 -23.87 -9.75 -16.92
C HIS A 333 -22.64 -10.49 -17.38
N ARG A 334 -22.63 -10.97 -18.62
CA ARG A 334 -21.42 -11.46 -19.27
C ARG A 334 -20.56 -10.25 -19.65
N LEU A 335 -19.35 -10.22 -19.13
CA LEU A 335 -18.42 -9.11 -19.36
C LEU A 335 -17.56 -9.36 -20.59
N MET A 336 -16.80 -10.45 -20.57
CA MET A 336 -15.97 -10.89 -21.69
C MET A 336 -15.54 -12.35 -21.50
N PRO A 337 -15.16 -13.07 -22.58
CA PRO A 337 -14.52 -14.36 -22.45
C PRO A 337 -13.18 -14.25 -21.71
N ALA A 338 -12.89 -15.19 -20.80
CA ALA A 338 -11.63 -15.18 -20.04
C ALA A 338 -10.41 -15.41 -20.93
N ASP A 339 -10.56 -16.15 -22.05
CA ASP A 339 -9.51 -16.38 -23.04
C ASP A 339 -9.22 -15.17 -23.94
N ALA A 340 -10.08 -14.15 -23.93
CA ALA A 340 -9.84 -12.86 -24.58
C ALA A 340 -8.80 -11.99 -23.84
N LEU A 341 -8.41 -12.37 -22.60
CA LEU A 341 -7.26 -11.78 -21.93
C LEU A 341 -5.97 -12.15 -22.67
N ARG A 342 -5.10 -11.17 -22.94
CA ARG A 342 -3.79 -11.43 -23.55
C ARG A 342 -2.84 -12.16 -22.59
N VAL A 343 -2.92 -11.87 -21.29
CA VAL A 343 -2.20 -12.56 -20.21
C VAL A 343 -3.02 -13.78 -19.77
N ARG A 344 -2.97 -14.85 -20.56
CA ARG A 344 -3.83 -16.03 -20.39
C ARG A 344 -3.39 -16.88 -19.19
N SER A 345 -4.20 -16.94 -18.16
CA SER A 345 -4.18 -17.97 -17.12
C SER A 345 -5.42 -17.80 -16.22
N ARG A 346 -5.81 -18.86 -15.50
CA ARG A 346 -6.91 -18.77 -14.51
C ARG A 346 -6.58 -17.74 -13.42
N HIS A 347 -5.32 -17.66 -12.99
CA HIS A 347 -4.87 -16.67 -12.01
C HIS A 347 -5.03 -15.24 -12.54
N ASN A 348 -4.69 -14.99 -13.81
CA ASN A 348 -4.86 -13.66 -14.37
C ASN A 348 -6.33 -13.30 -14.63
N ALA A 349 -7.21 -14.28 -14.85
CA ALA A 349 -8.64 -14.02 -14.84
C ALA A 349 -9.13 -13.56 -13.44
N MET A 350 -8.62 -14.16 -12.36
CA MET A 350 -8.91 -13.70 -10.99
C MET A 350 -8.35 -12.29 -10.74
N ASN A 351 -7.10 -12.02 -11.13
CA ASN A 351 -6.51 -10.68 -11.03
C ASN A 351 -7.33 -9.64 -11.81
N ALA A 352 -7.84 -10.00 -12.98
CA ALA A 352 -8.69 -9.14 -13.81
C ALA A 352 -10.05 -8.86 -13.15
N LEU A 353 -10.69 -9.88 -12.56
CA LEU A 353 -11.94 -9.68 -11.80
C LEU A 353 -11.72 -8.79 -10.58
N ALA A 354 -10.63 -8.98 -9.84
CA ALA A 354 -10.24 -8.12 -8.71
C ALA A 354 -10.00 -6.67 -9.15
N ALA A 355 -9.27 -6.46 -10.26
CA ALA A 355 -9.03 -5.13 -10.82
C ALA A 355 -10.33 -4.44 -11.28
N LEU A 356 -11.26 -5.18 -11.92
CA LEU A 356 -12.58 -4.66 -12.27
C LEU A 356 -13.38 -4.26 -11.04
N ALA A 357 -13.40 -5.11 -10.00
CA ALA A 357 -14.12 -4.82 -8.76
C ALA A 357 -13.58 -3.54 -8.08
N LEU A 358 -12.25 -3.36 -8.03
CA LEU A 358 -11.62 -2.13 -7.53
C LEU A 358 -12.02 -0.90 -8.35
N CYS A 359 -11.91 -0.99 -9.70
CA CYS A 359 -12.23 0.14 -10.57
C CYS A 359 -13.70 0.57 -10.48
N ARG A 360 -14.61 -0.34 -10.11
CA ARG A 360 -16.02 -0.03 -9.87
C ARG A 360 -16.25 0.92 -8.70
N ALA A 361 -15.36 0.99 -7.74
CA ALA A 361 -15.41 2.00 -6.67
C ALA A 361 -15.11 3.42 -7.19
N VAL A 362 -14.51 3.54 -8.38
CA VAL A 362 -14.15 4.82 -9.01
C VAL A 362 -15.18 5.20 -10.06
N THR A 363 -15.58 4.27 -10.92
CA THR A 363 -16.48 4.52 -12.05
C THR A 363 -17.44 3.35 -12.29
N PRO A 364 -18.74 3.63 -12.58
CA PRO A 364 -19.68 2.59 -13.00
C PRO A 364 -19.48 2.14 -14.45
N ALA A 365 -18.72 2.87 -15.27
CA ALA A 365 -18.57 2.64 -16.69
C ALA A 365 -17.70 1.40 -16.99
N LEU A 366 -18.31 0.25 -17.27
CA LEU A 366 -17.62 -1.01 -17.56
C LEU A 366 -16.94 -1.05 -18.93
N ALA A 367 -17.56 -0.45 -19.96
CA ALA A 367 -17.08 -0.58 -21.33
C ALA A 367 -15.60 -0.17 -21.54
N PRO A 368 -15.13 1.00 -21.09
CA PRO A 368 -13.71 1.36 -21.23
C PRO A 368 -12.80 0.44 -20.42
N LEU A 369 -13.23 -0.07 -19.25
CA LEU A 369 -12.47 -1.00 -18.42
C LEU A 369 -12.27 -2.33 -19.14
N LEU A 370 -13.34 -2.91 -19.71
CA LEU A 370 -13.27 -4.16 -20.47
C LEU A 370 -12.41 -4.03 -21.73
N HIS A 371 -12.47 -2.86 -22.39
CA HIS A 371 -11.62 -2.59 -23.55
C HIS A 371 -10.14 -2.60 -23.14
N ALA A 372 -9.79 -1.94 -22.05
CA ALA A 372 -8.42 -1.93 -21.51
C ALA A 372 -7.94 -3.33 -21.13
N LEU A 373 -8.80 -4.16 -20.52
CA LEU A 373 -8.44 -5.54 -20.17
C LEU A 373 -8.06 -6.39 -21.39
N ARG A 374 -8.77 -6.24 -22.50
CA ARG A 374 -8.46 -6.95 -23.75
C ARG A 374 -7.09 -6.54 -24.34
N GLU A 375 -6.65 -5.31 -24.06
CA GLU A 375 -5.39 -4.77 -24.56
C GLU A 375 -4.22 -5.00 -23.61
N PHE A 376 -4.48 -5.26 -22.31
CA PHE A 376 -3.46 -5.43 -21.28
C PHE A 376 -2.51 -6.60 -21.60
N ARG A 377 -1.21 -6.31 -21.67
CA ARG A 377 -0.17 -7.28 -22.04
C ARG A 377 0.73 -7.73 -20.89
N GLY A 378 0.42 -7.28 -19.66
CA GLY A 378 1.36 -7.35 -18.54
C GLY A 378 2.30 -6.15 -18.56
N GLY A 379 2.70 -5.70 -17.37
CA GLY A 379 3.67 -4.62 -17.27
C GLY A 379 5.02 -5.09 -17.79
N VAL A 380 5.54 -4.45 -18.80
CA VAL A 380 6.99 -4.38 -19.00
C VAL A 380 7.47 -3.58 -17.80
N SER A 381 8.21 -4.21 -16.87
CA SER A 381 8.91 -3.45 -15.86
C SER A 381 9.73 -2.40 -16.60
N TRP A 382 9.43 -1.12 -16.37
CA TRP A 382 10.32 -0.05 -16.74
C TRP A 382 11.59 -0.26 -15.92
N ARG A 383 12.48 -1.11 -16.41
CA ARG A 383 13.87 -1.01 -15.99
C ARG A 383 14.29 0.36 -16.45
N CYS A 384 14.58 1.26 -15.52
CA CYS A 384 15.36 2.44 -15.82
C CYS A 384 16.62 1.97 -16.55
N THR A 385 16.67 2.17 -17.86
CA THR A 385 17.87 2.11 -18.67
C THR A 385 18.67 3.38 -18.39
N SER A 386 19.32 3.40 -17.24
CA SER A 386 20.47 4.26 -17.01
C SER A 386 21.63 3.29 -16.72
N HIS A 387 22.31 2.91 -17.77
CA HIS A 387 23.74 2.63 -17.94
C HIS A 387 23.92 1.68 -19.12
N ALA A 388 23.82 2.24 -20.33
CA ALA A 388 24.63 1.74 -21.41
C ALA A 388 26.07 2.19 -21.10
N VAL A 389 26.84 1.34 -20.43
CA VAL A 389 28.30 1.43 -20.47
C VAL A 389 28.74 0.53 -21.60
N ASP A 390 29.29 1.16 -22.62
CA ASP A 390 30.00 0.55 -23.73
C ASP A 390 30.92 -0.57 -23.26
N CYS A 391 30.62 -1.80 -23.66
CA CYS A 391 31.59 -2.87 -23.82
C CYS A 391 31.88 -3.10 -25.32
N ALA A 392 32.56 -2.12 -25.94
CA ALA A 392 33.21 -2.30 -27.21
C ALA A 392 34.70 -2.02 -26.97
N SER A 393 35.48 -3.08 -26.77
CA SER A 393 36.86 -3.25 -27.24
C SER A 393 37.63 -4.24 -26.36
N ALA A 394 37.68 -5.47 -26.78
CA ALA A 394 38.83 -6.35 -26.68
C ALA A 394 38.60 -7.58 -27.58
N GLY A 395 39.06 -7.51 -28.79
CA GLY A 395 39.55 -8.62 -29.57
C GLY A 395 41.04 -8.39 -29.83
N PRO A 396 41.76 -9.35 -30.45
CA PRO A 396 41.45 -10.74 -30.67
C PRO A 396 42.17 -11.68 -29.73
#